data_80613f27d4f5f0cd37ad11c6c822d7bf
#
_entry.id   80613f27d4f5f0cd37ad11c6c822d7bf
#
_cell.length_a   1.000
_cell.length_b   1.000
_cell.length_c   1.000
_cell.angle_alpha   90.00
_cell.angle_beta   90.00
_cell.angle_gamma   90.00
#
_symmetry.space_group_name_H-M   'P 1'
#
loop_
_entity.id
_entity.type
_entity.pdbx_description
1 polymer ?
#
loop_
_entity_poly.entity_id
_entity_poly.type
_entity_poly.pdbx_seq_one_letter_code
_entity_poly.pdbx_strand_id
1 'polypeptide(L)'
;MRICVAALIVFCTVWPSACSQPAPSKPAEAPAASAAPATPPGVAAAAETLLGSDAEVLVHGDLAKTGKEQVLAINRLPKTPAGVAPGILFTRAVIAEDDGGKWKELFRCDEYLKNPKGFLGLTPLDPVSAWRLQYEEDAQKGLQLYFTPLQPTRGSHVSPIGVRWNPATKRYQSLDRSFQDFLFEVPALEKIPSHLK
;
A
#
# COMPACT_ATOMS: atom_id res chain seq x y z
N MET A 1 64.66 39.42 -24.15
CA MET A 1 64.97 40.87 -23.98
C MET A 1 63.73 41.67 -24.37
N ARG A 2 63.27 42.48 -23.48
CA ARG A 2 62.19 43.48 -23.51
C ARG A 2 60.91 43.04 -22.77
N ILE A 3 60.85 43.58 -21.60
CA ILE A 3 59.80 43.64 -20.57
C ILE A 3 58.76 44.64 -21.03
N CYS A 4 57.47 44.29 -20.99
CA CYS A 4 56.38 45.25 -20.96
C CYS A 4 55.47 44.98 -19.79
N VAL A 5 55.54 45.87 -18.82
CA VAL A 5 54.66 45.95 -17.65
C VAL A 5 53.36 46.66 -18.11
N ALA A 6 52.20 46.02 -17.91
CA ALA A 6 50.93 46.66 -18.06
C ALA A 6 50.17 46.61 -16.71
N ALA A 7 49.95 47.77 -16.13
CA ALA A 7 49.24 48.00 -14.91
C ALA A 7 47.74 47.76 -15.09
N LEU A 8 47.16 46.95 -14.24
CA LEU A 8 45.72 46.69 -14.21
C LEU A 8 45.12 47.50 -13.07
N ILE A 9 44.30 48.47 -13.41
CA ILE A 9 43.53 49.31 -12.48
C ILE A 9 42.29 48.51 -12.05
N VAL A 10 42.21 48.20 -10.78
CA VAL A 10 41.03 47.55 -10.15
C VAL A 10 40.03 48.62 -9.79
N PHE A 11 38.89 48.64 -10.48
CA PHE A 11 37.73 49.46 -10.14
C PHE A 11 36.87 48.67 -9.17
N CYS A 12 36.90 49.03 -7.86
CA CYS A 12 35.96 48.52 -6.87
C CYS A 12 34.62 49.27 -6.99
N THR A 13 33.64 48.67 -7.60
CA THR A 13 32.25 49.12 -7.54
C THR A 13 31.57 48.50 -6.34
N VAL A 14 31.32 49.31 -5.33
CA VAL A 14 30.52 48.97 -4.14
C VAL A 14 29.04 49.04 -4.55
N TRP A 15 28.38 47.91 -4.61
CA TRP A 15 26.91 47.86 -4.75
C TRP A 15 26.26 47.82 -3.37
N PRO A 16 25.28 48.70 -3.07
CA PRO A 16 24.52 48.62 -1.86
C PRO A 16 23.51 47.43 -1.99
N SER A 17 23.70 46.42 -1.16
CA SER A 17 22.72 45.35 -0.98
C SER A 17 21.48 45.87 -0.25
N ALA A 18 20.43 46.17 -1.00
CA ALA A 18 19.11 46.39 -0.44
C ALA A 18 18.56 45.02 0.06
N CYS A 19 18.53 44.82 1.38
CA CYS A 19 17.82 43.75 2.03
C CYS A 19 16.30 43.92 1.80
N SER A 20 15.77 43.28 0.76
CA SER A 20 14.32 43.09 0.66
C SER A 20 13.93 41.97 1.58
N GLN A 21 13.32 42.28 2.74
CA GLN A 21 12.64 41.32 3.57
C GLN A 21 11.51 40.68 2.77
N PRO A 22 11.47 39.33 2.64
CA PRO A 22 10.30 38.67 2.06
C PRO A 22 9.11 38.88 2.99
N ALA A 23 8.01 39.36 2.42
CA ALA A 23 6.74 39.48 3.11
C ALA A 23 6.33 38.07 3.70
N PRO A 24 5.67 38.01 4.87
CA PRO A 24 5.23 36.76 5.42
C PRO A 24 4.25 36.12 4.45
N SER A 25 4.65 35.00 3.86
CA SER A 25 3.79 34.16 3.05
C SER A 25 2.65 33.67 3.92
N LYS A 26 1.42 34.04 3.53
CA LYS A 26 0.17 33.50 4.09
C LYS A 26 0.33 31.98 4.14
N PRO A 27 0.00 31.33 5.28
CA PRO A 27 0.03 29.87 5.35
C PRO A 27 -0.82 29.31 4.21
N ALA A 28 -0.23 28.47 3.39
CA ALA A 28 -0.96 27.75 2.37
C ALA A 28 -2.04 26.94 3.09
N GLU A 29 -3.28 27.29 2.81
CA GLU A 29 -4.47 26.56 3.27
C GLU A 29 -4.27 25.12 2.81
N ALA A 30 -4.15 24.20 3.77
CA ALA A 30 -4.05 22.78 3.49
C ALA A 30 -5.22 22.40 2.59
N PRO A 31 -5.01 21.63 1.50
CA PRO A 31 -6.10 21.22 0.64
C PRO A 31 -7.14 20.52 1.51
N ALA A 32 -8.36 21.06 1.48
CA ALA A 32 -9.50 20.48 2.17
C ALA A 32 -9.54 19.00 1.82
N ALA A 33 -9.51 18.15 2.85
CA ALA A 33 -9.65 16.72 2.69
C ALA A 33 -10.92 16.47 1.88
N SER A 34 -10.79 16.03 0.65
CA SER A 34 -11.89 15.65 -0.20
C SER A 34 -12.69 14.62 0.58
N ALA A 35 -13.93 14.93 0.91
CA ALA A 35 -14.80 13.99 1.58
C ALA A 35 -14.83 12.70 0.75
N ALA A 36 -14.41 11.58 1.33
CA ALA A 36 -14.47 10.30 0.67
C ALA A 36 -15.89 10.06 0.13
N PRO A 37 -16.05 9.60 -1.11
CA PRO A 37 -17.36 9.33 -1.66
C PRO A 37 -18.12 8.37 -0.76
N ALA A 38 -19.41 8.67 -0.49
CA ALA A 38 -20.23 7.85 0.39
C ALA A 38 -20.26 6.40 -0.12
N THR A 39 -19.96 5.44 0.74
CA THR A 39 -19.99 4.02 0.42
C THR A 39 -21.41 3.59 0.01
N PRO A 40 -21.62 2.96 -1.16
CA PRO A 40 -22.92 2.46 -1.56
C PRO A 40 -23.49 1.47 -0.53
N PRO A 41 -24.82 1.49 -0.26
CA PRO A 41 -25.43 0.62 0.77
C PRO A 41 -25.15 -0.88 0.54
N GLY A 42 -25.12 -1.33 -0.72
CA GLY A 42 -24.82 -2.72 -1.06
C GLY A 42 -23.37 -3.14 -0.72
N VAL A 43 -22.43 -2.23 -0.87
CA VAL A 43 -21.01 -2.46 -0.52
C VAL A 43 -20.83 -2.50 1.00
N ALA A 44 -21.50 -1.59 1.73
CA ALA A 44 -21.47 -1.59 3.19
C ALA A 44 -22.08 -2.88 3.77
N ALA A 45 -23.25 -3.30 3.26
CA ALA A 45 -23.91 -4.54 3.68
C ALA A 45 -23.06 -5.80 3.38
N ALA A 46 -22.31 -5.80 2.27
CA ALA A 46 -21.37 -6.87 1.96
C ALA A 46 -20.22 -6.93 2.98
N ALA A 47 -19.63 -5.79 3.31
CA ALA A 47 -18.58 -5.70 4.30
C ALA A 47 -19.05 -6.22 5.68
N GLU A 48 -20.24 -5.79 6.12
CA GLU A 48 -20.86 -6.26 7.37
C GLU A 48 -21.13 -7.77 7.35
N THR A 49 -21.60 -8.30 6.24
CA THR A 49 -21.85 -9.75 6.09
C THR A 49 -20.56 -10.56 6.25
N LEU A 50 -19.43 -10.06 5.74
CA LEU A 50 -18.15 -10.76 5.72
C LEU A 50 -17.31 -10.59 6.99
N LEU A 51 -17.41 -9.44 7.65
CA LEU A 51 -16.57 -9.05 8.78
C LEU A 51 -17.35 -8.71 10.07
N GLY A 52 -18.67 -8.63 10.00
CA GLY A 52 -19.54 -8.23 11.12
C GLY A 52 -19.80 -6.73 11.17
N SER A 53 -20.54 -6.31 12.20
CA SER A 53 -21.02 -4.91 12.38
C SER A 53 -19.90 -3.86 12.46
N ASP A 54 -18.69 -4.28 12.85
CA ASP A 54 -17.54 -3.38 13.01
C ASP A 54 -16.72 -3.25 11.70
N ALA A 55 -17.31 -3.69 10.58
CA ALA A 55 -16.67 -3.59 9.28
C ALA A 55 -16.57 -2.13 8.80
N GLU A 56 -15.39 -1.74 8.38
CA GLU A 56 -15.10 -0.46 7.74
C GLU A 56 -14.68 -0.68 6.29
N VAL A 57 -15.37 -0.06 5.34
CA VAL A 57 -14.96 -0.07 3.94
C VAL A 57 -13.83 0.93 3.73
N LEU A 58 -12.68 0.48 3.27
CA LEU A 58 -11.54 1.34 2.94
C LEU A 58 -11.59 1.85 1.52
N VAL A 59 -11.87 0.96 0.57
CA VAL A 59 -11.92 1.27 -0.86
C VAL A 59 -12.83 0.28 -1.57
N HIS A 60 -13.53 0.72 -2.60
CA HIS A 60 -14.37 -0.11 -3.46
C HIS A 60 -14.28 0.35 -4.92
N GLY A 61 -14.64 -0.51 -5.85
CA GLY A 61 -14.57 -0.28 -7.28
C GLY A 61 -13.85 -1.41 -8.00
N ASP A 62 -13.36 -1.18 -9.21
CA ASP A 62 -12.57 -2.17 -9.96
C ASP A 62 -11.13 -2.24 -9.46
N LEU A 63 -10.94 -2.81 -8.27
CA LEU A 63 -9.65 -2.81 -7.56
C LEU A 63 -8.58 -3.67 -8.27
N ALA A 64 -8.99 -4.71 -8.97
CA ALA A 64 -8.11 -5.63 -9.69
C ALA A 64 -7.99 -5.35 -11.19
N LYS A 65 -8.65 -4.30 -11.70
CA LYS A 65 -8.72 -3.97 -13.14
C LYS A 65 -9.27 -5.12 -14.00
N THR A 66 -10.33 -5.75 -13.49
CA THR A 66 -11.02 -6.87 -14.13
C THR A 66 -12.39 -6.50 -14.71
N GLY A 67 -12.82 -5.26 -14.51
CA GLY A 67 -14.16 -4.78 -14.88
C GLY A 67 -15.25 -5.18 -13.90
N LYS A 68 -14.90 -5.76 -12.74
CA LYS A 68 -15.83 -6.16 -11.68
C LYS A 68 -15.68 -5.28 -10.45
N GLU A 69 -16.79 -5.00 -9.80
CA GLU A 69 -16.76 -4.27 -8.54
C GLU A 69 -16.22 -5.15 -7.42
N GLN A 70 -15.27 -4.61 -6.67
CA GLN A 70 -14.66 -5.23 -5.52
C GLN A 70 -14.69 -4.28 -4.34
N VAL A 71 -14.59 -4.82 -3.14
CA VAL A 71 -14.50 -4.06 -1.90
C VAL A 71 -13.33 -4.56 -1.06
N LEU A 72 -12.53 -3.64 -0.52
CA LEU A 72 -11.60 -3.90 0.56
C LEU A 72 -12.21 -3.35 1.86
N ALA A 73 -12.50 -4.25 2.79
CA ALA A 73 -13.03 -3.90 4.11
C ALA A 73 -12.15 -4.46 5.22
N ILE A 74 -12.18 -3.82 6.39
CA ILE A 74 -11.39 -4.19 7.56
C ILE A 74 -12.22 -4.14 8.85
N ASN A 75 -11.75 -4.82 9.89
CA ASN A 75 -12.08 -4.50 11.28
C ASN A 75 -10.91 -3.71 11.88
N ARG A 76 -11.08 -2.40 12.00
CA ARG A 76 -10.02 -1.51 12.49
C ARG A 76 -9.68 -1.81 13.95
N LEU A 77 -8.41 -1.75 14.28
CA LEU A 77 -7.96 -1.83 15.66
C LEU A 77 -8.36 -0.55 16.41
N PRO A 78 -9.09 -0.63 17.52
CA PRO A 78 -9.65 0.56 18.19
C PRO A 78 -8.59 1.45 18.85
N LYS A 79 -7.41 0.89 19.15
CA LYS A 79 -6.28 1.63 19.76
C LYS A 79 -4.98 1.28 19.06
N THR A 80 -4.21 2.28 18.69
CA THR A 80 -2.85 2.09 18.17
C THR A 80 -1.90 1.74 19.31
N PRO A 81 -1.22 0.60 19.27
CA PRO A 81 -0.18 0.26 20.24
C PRO A 81 0.97 1.28 20.20
N ALA A 82 1.61 1.54 21.34
CA ALA A 82 2.75 2.43 21.39
C ALA A 82 3.92 1.91 20.54
N GLY A 83 4.59 2.81 19.82
CA GLY A 83 5.77 2.48 19.01
C GLY A 83 5.48 1.84 17.66
N VAL A 84 4.21 1.72 17.25
CA VAL A 84 3.84 1.22 15.93
C VAL A 84 3.97 2.31 14.88
N ALA A 85 4.62 1.99 13.76
CA ALA A 85 4.76 2.89 12.63
C ALA A 85 3.39 3.25 12.01
N PRO A 86 3.27 4.44 11.37
CA PRO A 86 2.01 4.87 10.73
C PRO A 86 1.46 3.85 9.73
N GLY A 87 0.14 3.77 9.65
CA GLY A 87 -0.60 2.87 8.77
C GLY A 87 -1.98 2.55 9.34
N ILE A 88 -2.76 1.80 8.57
CA ILE A 88 -4.08 1.34 9.00
C ILE A 88 -3.89 0.06 9.82
N LEU A 89 -4.29 0.11 11.08
CA LEU A 89 -4.20 -1.05 11.98
C LEU A 89 -5.54 -1.77 12.04
N PHE A 90 -5.50 -3.10 11.94
CA PHE A 90 -6.71 -3.91 11.88
C PHE A 90 -6.45 -5.34 12.40
N THR A 91 -7.52 -6.04 12.75
CA THR A 91 -7.50 -7.44 13.13
C THR A 91 -7.89 -8.38 12.01
N ARG A 92 -8.82 -7.95 11.15
CA ARG A 92 -9.28 -8.71 9.99
C ARG A 92 -9.46 -7.80 8.79
N ALA A 93 -9.17 -8.30 7.59
CA ALA A 93 -9.44 -7.65 6.33
C ALA A 93 -10.00 -8.67 5.32
N VAL A 94 -10.80 -8.19 4.39
CA VAL A 94 -11.34 -9.00 3.30
C VAL A 94 -11.34 -8.19 2.00
N ILE A 95 -11.07 -8.88 0.88
CA ILE A 95 -11.46 -8.40 -0.44
C ILE A 95 -12.54 -9.33 -0.96
N ALA A 96 -13.65 -8.74 -1.37
CA ALA A 96 -14.74 -9.46 -2.01
C ALA A 96 -15.09 -8.82 -3.35
N GLU A 97 -15.63 -9.62 -4.26
CA GLU A 97 -16.06 -9.24 -5.61
C GLU A 97 -17.55 -9.44 -5.74
N ASP A 98 -18.23 -8.48 -6.37
CA ASP A 98 -19.63 -8.66 -6.75
C ASP A 98 -19.76 -9.60 -7.95
N ASP A 99 -20.52 -10.67 -7.79
CA ASP A 99 -20.87 -11.63 -8.83
C ASP A 99 -22.39 -11.65 -9.01
N GLY A 100 -22.91 -10.57 -9.61
CA GLY A 100 -24.33 -10.40 -9.89
C GLY A 100 -25.19 -10.24 -8.63
N GLY A 101 -24.74 -9.46 -7.66
CA GLY A 101 -25.43 -9.20 -6.41
C GLY A 101 -25.09 -10.18 -5.28
N LYS A 102 -24.17 -11.12 -5.54
CA LYS A 102 -23.60 -12.01 -4.52
C LYS A 102 -22.12 -11.70 -4.34
N TRP A 103 -21.75 -11.31 -3.14
CA TRP A 103 -20.37 -11.01 -2.81
C TRP A 103 -19.57 -12.27 -2.54
N LYS A 104 -18.52 -12.48 -3.33
CA LYS A 104 -17.62 -13.61 -3.24
C LYS A 104 -16.29 -13.17 -2.65
N GLU A 105 -15.87 -13.82 -1.56
CA GLU A 105 -14.56 -13.58 -0.96
C GLU A 105 -13.45 -14.01 -1.93
N LEU A 106 -12.51 -13.12 -2.20
CA LEU A 106 -11.32 -13.35 -3.02
C LEU A 106 -10.04 -13.44 -2.17
N PHE A 107 -10.04 -12.79 -1.03
CA PHE A 107 -8.87 -12.66 -0.17
C PHE A 107 -9.30 -12.40 1.27
N ARG A 108 -8.56 -12.95 2.21
CA ARG A 108 -8.75 -12.72 3.64
C ARG A 108 -7.42 -12.57 4.36
N CYS A 109 -7.36 -11.60 5.26
CA CYS A 109 -6.34 -11.45 6.27
C CYS A 109 -7.03 -11.49 7.64
N ASP A 110 -6.75 -12.50 8.41
CA ASP A 110 -7.17 -12.66 9.81
C ASP A 110 -5.93 -12.95 10.67
N GLU A 111 -5.84 -14.13 11.27
CA GLU A 111 -4.59 -14.59 11.89
C GLU A 111 -3.53 -14.93 10.85
N TYR A 112 -3.94 -15.15 9.60
CA TYR A 112 -3.10 -15.46 8.44
C TYR A 112 -3.51 -14.66 7.21
N LEU A 113 -2.63 -14.63 6.22
CA LEU A 113 -2.96 -14.17 4.87
C LEU A 113 -3.35 -15.36 4.01
N LYS A 114 -4.53 -15.33 3.38
CA LYS A 114 -5.05 -16.43 2.59
C LYS A 114 -6.01 -15.97 1.48
N ASN A 115 -6.18 -16.83 0.50
CA ASN A 115 -7.22 -16.74 -0.52
C ASN A 115 -8.00 -18.09 -0.55
N PRO A 116 -9.03 -18.26 -1.39
CA PRO A 116 -9.80 -19.51 -1.43
C PRO A 116 -9.01 -20.79 -1.72
N LYS A 117 -7.76 -20.67 -2.18
CA LYS A 117 -6.87 -21.84 -2.42
C LYS A 117 -5.88 -22.11 -1.28
N GLY A 118 -5.88 -21.32 -0.23
CA GLY A 118 -5.02 -21.50 0.92
C GLY A 118 -4.18 -20.30 1.30
N PHE A 119 -3.12 -20.52 2.05
CA PHE A 119 -2.24 -19.46 2.52
C PHE A 119 -1.47 -18.80 1.37
N LEU A 120 -1.29 -17.49 1.49
CA LEU A 120 -0.33 -16.78 0.66
C LEU A 120 1.08 -17.09 1.16
N GLY A 121 2.02 -17.30 0.25
CA GLY A 121 3.37 -17.80 0.51
C GLY A 121 3.96 -17.40 1.85
N LEU A 122 4.54 -16.31 2.08
CA LEU A 122 5.19 -15.95 3.35
C LEU A 122 4.26 -15.57 4.51
N THR A 123 3.02 -16.03 4.52
CA THR A 123 2.16 -15.93 5.70
C THR A 123 2.92 -16.47 6.92
N PRO A 124 2.97 -15.73 8.05
CA PRO A 124 3.59 -16.22 9.27
C PRO A 124 3.04 -17.60 9.67
N LEU A 125 3.91 -18.47 10.15
CA LEU A 125 3.50 -19.81 10.62
C LEU A 125 2.67 -19.71 11.90
N ASP A 126 3.00 -18.73 12.75
CA ASP A 126 2.26 -18.45 13.97
C ASP A 126 1.10 -17.49 13.71
N PRO A 127 -0.03 -17.63 14.39
CA PRO A 127 -1.16 -16.73 14.27
C PRO A 127 -0.78 -15.29 14.63
N VAL A 128 -1.23 -14.34 13.82
CA VAL A 128 -1.01 -12.90 14.02
C VAL A 128 -2.26 -12.28 14.60
N SER A 129 -2.12 -11.56 15.72
CA SER A 129 -3.25 -10.95 16.42
C SER A 129 -3.73 -9.64 15.78
N ALA A 130 -2.83 -8.93 15.11
CA ALA A 130 -3.14 -7.68 14.42
C ALA A 130 -2.13 -7.41 13.30
N TRP A 131 -2.53 -6.59 12.35
CA TRP A 131 -1.78 -6.24 11.16
C TRP A 131 -1.75 -4.73 10.96
N ARG A 132 -0.72 -4.25 10.27
CA ARG A 132 -0.66 -2.92 9.68
C ARG A 132 -0.81 -3.05 8.18
N LEU A 133 -1.77 -2.32 7.61
CA LEU A 133 -2.00 -2.21 6.18
C LEU A 133 -1.45 -0.89 5.64
N GLN A 134 -0.74 -0.99 4.54
CA GLN A 134 -0.49 0.10 3.61
C GLN A 134 -0.97 -0.36 2.24
N TYR A 135 -1.50 0.54 1.43
CA TYR A 135 -1.95 0.20 0.09
C TYR A 135 -1.74 1.38 -0.87
N GLU A 136 -1.67 1.06 -2.12
CA GLU A 136 -1.60 2.01 -3.23
C GLU A 136 -2.41 1.50 -4.41
N GLU A 137 -2.94 2.41 -5.22
CA GLU A 137 -3.63 2.08 -6.45
C GLU A 137 -2.72 2.37 -7.64
N ASP A 138 -2.39 1.32 -8.39
CA ASP A 138 -1.69 1.44 -9.66
C ASP A 138 -2.71 1.45 -10.79
N ALA A 139 -2.59 2.42 -11.72
CA ALA A 139 -3.55 2.58 -12.81
C ALA A 139 -3.65 1.36 -13.73
N GLN A 140 -2.58 0.58 -13.86
CA GLN A 140 -2.51 -0.59 -14.74
C GLN A 140 -2.66 -1.92 -13.97
N LYS A 141 -2.07 -2.01 -12.79
CA LYS A 141 -2.00 -3.25 -12.01
C LYS A 141 -3.09 -3.36 -10.94
N GLY A 142 -3.83 -2.27 -10.71
CA GLY A 142 -4.85 -2.20 -9.67
C GLY A 142 -4.26 -2.06 -8.26
N LEU A 143 -5.01 -2.51 -7.28
CA LEU A 143 -4.70 -2.37 -5.87
C LEU A 143 -3.49 -3.22 -5.47
N GLN A 144 -2.50 -2.59 -4.88
CA GLN A 144 -1.34 -3.22 -4.26
C GLN A 144 -1.42 -3.05 -2.76
N LEU A 145 -1.26 -4.13 -2.01
CA LEU A 145 -1.43 -4.18 -0.57
C LEU A 145 -0.14 -4.64 0.10
N TYR A 146 0.17 -4.06 1.26
CA TYR A 146 1.34 -4.42 2.06
C TYR A 146 0.91 -4.67 3.49
N PHE A 147 0.98 -5.93 3.91
CA PHE A 147 0.58 -6.40 5.23
C PHE A 147 1.79 -6.62 6.12
N THR A 148 1.86 -5.90 7.24
CA THR A 148 2.93 -6.08 8.21
C THR A 148 2.33 -6.66 9.50
N PRO A 149 2.72 -7.87 9.92
CA PRO A 149 2.26 -8.44 11.19
C PRO A 149 2.76 -7.61 12.37
N LEU A 150 1.92 -7.39 13.38
CA LEU A 150 2.26 -6.58 14.57
C LEU A 150 2.84 -7.40 15.72
N GLN A 151 2.97 -8.69 15.57
CA GLN A 151 3.62 -9.50 16.61
C GLN A 151 5.13 -9.26 16.61
N PRO A 152 5.71 -8.80 17.71
CA PRO A 152 7.15 -8.73 17.86
C PRO A 152 7.69 -10.15 18.06
N THR A 153 8.03 -10.84 17.01
CA THR A 153 8.91 -12.01 17.13
C THR A 153 10.27 -11.49 17.61
N ARG A 154 10.73 -12.00 18.74
CA ARG A 154 12.01 -11.58 19.35
C ARG A 154 13.12 -11.64 18.28
N GLY A 155 13.64 -10.46 17.90
CA GLY A 155 14.82 -10.34 17.06
C GLY A 155 14.63 -10.54 15.55
N SER A 156 13.43 -10.70 15.03
CA SER A 156 13.20 -10.79 13.58
C SER A 156 12.71 -9.46 13.02
N HIS A 157 13.30 -9.04 11.89
CA HIS A 157 12.75 -7.96 11.09
C HIS A 157 11.41 -8.42 10.50
N VAL A 158 10.34 -7.78 10.90
CA VAL A 158 9.02 -8.02 10.33
C VAL A 158 8.94 -7.27 9.02
N SER A 159 9.13 -7.97 7.91
CA SER A 159 8.97 -7.39 6.58
C SER A 159 7.50 -7.37 6.19
N PRO A 160 7.01 -6.33 5.50
CA PRO A 160 5.68 -6.33 4.94
C PRO A 160 5.56 -7.41 3.87
N ILE A 161 4.40 -8.03 3.78
CA ILE A 161 4.04 -9.01 2.75
C ILE A 161 3.23 -8.26 1.69
N GLY A 162 3.80 -8.11 0.49
CA GLY A 162 3.13 -7.49 -0.64
C GLY A 162 2.13 -8.45 -1.28
N VAL A 163 0.94 -7.95 -1.61
CA VAL A 163 -0.15 -8.73 -2.22
C VAL A 163 -0.79 -7.93 -3.34
N ARG A 164 -1.04 -8.58 -4.48
CA ARG A 164 -1.84 -8.01 -5.56
C ARG A 164 -2.59 -9.08 -6.34
N TRP A 165 -3.50 -8.63 -7.21
CA TRP A 165 -4.19 -9.49 -8.16
C TRP A 165 -3.23 -10.05 -9.21
N ASN A 166 -3.35 -11.34 -9.50
CA ASN A 166 -2.68 -11.99 -10.62
C ASN A 166 -3.72 -12.34 -11.70
N PRO A 167 -3.69 -11.69 -12.87
CA PRO A 167 -4.67 -11.95 -13.94
C PRO A 167 -4.58 -13.35 -14.54
N ALA A 168 -3.41 -13.98 -14.50
CA ALA A 168 -3.22 -15.33 -15.05
C ALA A 168 -3.90 -16.40 -14.17
N THR A 169 -3.80 -16.26 -12.86
CA THR A 169 -4.40 -17.20 -11.90
C THR A 169 -5.76 -16.74 -11.38
N LYS A 170 -6.19 -15.51 -11.72
CA LYS A 170 -7.44 -14.87 -11.29
C LYS A 170 -7.62 -14.89 -9.77
N ARG A 171 -6.57 -14.49 -9.04
CA ARG A 171 -6.59 -14.41 -7.58
C ARG A 171 -5.56 -13.44 -7.03
N TYR A 172 -5.73 -13.02 -5.78
CA TYR A 172 -4.72 -12.28 -5.04
C TYR A 172 -3.58 -13.19 -4.63
N GLN A 173 -2.34 -12.71 -4.79
CA GLN A 173 -1.11 -13.47 -4.52
C GLN A 173 -0.04 -12.59 -3.89
N SER A 174 0.86 -13.22 -3.14
CA SER A 174 2.03 -12.55 -2.60
C SER A 174 3.03 -12.21 -3.70
N LEU A 175 3.70 -11.08 -3.53
CA LEU A 175 4.71 -10.54 -4.45
C LEU A 175 6.14 -10.67 -3.92
N ASP A 176 6.29 -10.93 -2.62
CA ASP A 176 7.59 -10.82 -1.95
C ASP A 176 8.45 -12.08 -2.09
N ARG A 177 8.81 -12.69 -0.97
CA ARG A 177 9.69 -13.84 -0.97
C ARG A 177 9.04 -15.12 -1.48
N SER A 178 7.72 -15.16 -1.56
CA SER A 178 7.00 -16.21 -2.29
C SER A 178 6.89 -15.92 -3.79
N PHE A 179 7.64 -14.98 -4.25
CA PHE A 179 7.66 -14.61 -5.64
C PHE A 179 8.03 -15.79 -6.57
N GLN A 180 8.75 -16.79 -6.08
CA GLN A 180 8.94 -18.03 -6.82
C GLN A 180 7.62 -18.76 -7.06
N ASP A 181 6.80 -18.93 -6.02
CA ASP A 181 5.48 -19.55 -6.17
C ASP A 181 4.58 -18.72 -7.08
N PHE A 182 4.65 -17.39 -6.95
CA PHE A 182 3.96 -16.48 -7.84
C PHE A 182 4.42 -16.66 -9.30
N LEU A 183 5.71 -16.79 -9.56
CA LEU A 183 6.26 -17.01 -10.90
C LEU A 183 5.85 -18.37 -11.49
N PHE A 184 5.81 -19.42 -10.69
CA PHE A 184 5.33 -20.74 -11.12
C PHE A 184 3.85 -20.75 -11.50
N GLU A 185 3.07 -19.89 -10.89
CA GLU A 185 1.65 -19.76 -11.22
C GLU A 185 1.39 -18.95 -12.51
N VAL A 186 2.40 -18.29 -13.05
CA VAL A 186 2.34 -17.54 -14.30
C VAL A 186 3.06 -18.35 -15.39
N PRO A 187 2.36 -19.02 -16.33
CA PRO A 187 2.97 -19.94 -17.29
C PRO A 187 4.13 -19.37 -18.10
N ALA A 188 4.09 -18.05 -18.39
CA ALA A 188 5.16 -17.37 -19.13
C ALA A 188 6.49 -17.25 -18.36
N LEU A 189 6.52 -17.56 -17.07
CA LEU A 189 7.66 -17.39 -16.18
C LEU A 189 8.16 -18.72 -15.58
N GLU A 190 7.86 -19.83 -16.21
CA GLU A 190 8.26 -21.18 -15.76
C GLU A 190 9.79 -21.38 -15.63
N LYS A 191 10.58 -20.57 -16.34
CA LYS A 191 12.03 -20.62 -16.27
C LYS A 191 12.58 -19.58 -15.31
N ILE A 192 12.66 -19.94 -14.04
CA ILE A 192 13.32 -19.10 -13.05
C ILE A 192 14.84 -19.12 -13.31
N PRO A 193 15.49 -17.96 -13.44
CA PRO A 193 16.93 -17.88 -13.54
C PRO A 193 17.62 -18.59 -12.38
N SER A 194 18.70 -19.31 -12.64
CA SER A 194 19.40 -20.15 -11.65
C SER A 194 19.90 -19.40 -10.41
N HIS A 195 20.10 -18.09 -10.52
CA HIS A 195 20.51 -17.23 -9.40
C HIS A 195 19.38 -16.90 -8.42
N LEU A 196 18.12 -17.27 -8.74
CA LEU A 196 16.95 -17.09 -7.88
C LEU A 196 16.51 -18.40 -7.19
N LYS A 197 17.22 -19.50 -7.40
CA LYS A 197 16.96 -20.80 -6.77
C LYS A 197 17.69 -20.92 -5.44
#